data_a7c13fa78f2b4637f077eed985f05403
#
_entry.id   a7c13fa78f2b4637f077eed985f05403
#
_cell.length_a   1.000
_cell.length_b   1.000
_cell.length_c   1.000
_cell.angle_alpha   90.00
_cell.angle_beta   90.00
_cell.angle_gamma   90.00
#
_symmetry.space_group_name_H-M   'P 1'
#
loop_
_entity.id
_entity.type
_entity.pdbx_description
1 polymer ?
#
loop_
_entity_poly.entity_id
_entity_poly.type
_entity_poly.pdbx_seq_one_letter_code
_entity_poly.pdbx_strand_id
1 'polypeptide(L)'
;MTFNANDFKRAMGQFASGVTVVTTLQGSTPIGVTASSFTSLSLEPPLVLVSLSKKLFTHRVIAENCRFAVNVLGAHQLELGLRFAGMKPDITDRFAGLKTVTAVTGSPIIPDSLAWVDCTLWAMYEGGDHTIFIGEVQALSTSEFDIPLLYHNRLWRRSEALELPTIPLTATLVEVGLRDGLQREDHFIPTAIKAEFATRLADAGLKQIQVTSFVHPQIVPQMADAEALFARLPPRQGVTFSALVLNMKGVERAIAAGVRQVEMGIPASETLAHKNANTTIEAGMTEMAQMVKKAHEHGLRVRAGVQAAFGCAYEGKIDQASVVALARRFLAMGVDELSLADSAGLGNPQQIRRMVQEVLPLAGNIPLILHLHDTRGLGLANLLAALKSGVTMFDTSFGGLGGCPFIPSAKGNVATEDTAHMLHEMGIQTGIDLAQVAALSRQMENLLGKELPAKLHRLV
;
A
#
# COMPACT_ATOMS: atom_id res chain seq x y z
N MET A 1 -33.28 34.25 -17.36
CA MET A 1 -32.34 33.44 -18.14
C MET A 1 -33.11 32.20 -18.61
N THR A 2 -33.23 32.01 -19.91
CA THR A 2 -33.90 30.83 -20.49
C THR A 2 -32.81 29.80 -20.83
N PHE A 3 -32.74 28.72 -20.08
CA PHE A 3 -31.90 27.54 -20.44
C PHE A 3 -32.69 26.62 -21.36
N ASN A 4 -31.99 25.90 -22.22
CA ASN A 4 -32.61 24.91 -23.10
C ASN A 4 -32.51 23.49 -22.50
N ALA A 5 -33.27 22.52 -23.10
CA ALA A 5 -33.30 21.15 -22.60
C ALA A 5 -31.93 20.44 -22.58
N ASN A 6 -30.98 20.82 -23.44
CA ASN A 6 -29.65 20.23 -23.48
C ASN A 6 -28.79 20.77 -22.34
N ASP A 7 -28.92 22.05 -21.98
CA ASP A 7 -28.23 22.63 -20.83
C ASP A 7 -28.70 21.97 -19.53
N PHE A 8 -30.01 21.75 -19.40
CA PHE A 8 -30.57 21.03 -18.27
C PHE A 8 -30.02 19.59 -18.16
N LYS A 9 -30.05 18.84 -19.29
CA LYS A 9 -29.53 17.47 -19.33
C LYS A 9 -28.03 17.42 -19.03
N ARG A 10 -27.26 18.43 -19.44
CA ARG A 10 -25.82 18.51 -19.16
C ARG A 10 -25.56 18.77 -17.67
N ALA A 11 -26.33 19.67 -17.08
CA ALA A 11 -26.23 19.96 -15.63
C ALA A 11 -26.61 18.73 -14.79
N MET A 12 -27.74 18.08 -15.09
CA MET A 12 -28.17 16.87 -14.37
C MET A 12 -27.23 15.68 -14.60
N GLY A 13 -26.57 15.62 -15.75
CA GLY A 13 -25.55 14.60 -16.02
C GLY A 13 -24.34 14.65 -15.10
N GLN A 14 -24.06 15.79 -14.44
CA GLN A 14 -22.98 15.91 -13.44
C GLN A 14 -23.32 15.22 -12.11
N PHE A 15 -24.58 14.93 -11.86
CA PHE A 15 -24.98 14.19 -10.68
C PHE A 15 -24.83 12.69 -10.94
N ALA A 16 -23.85 12.06 -10.28
CA ALA A 16 -23.67 10.62 -10.36
C ALA A 16 -24.79 9.90 -9.62
N SER A 17 -25.47 8.98 -10.28
CA SER A 17 -26.54 8.18 -9.70
C SER A 17 -26.22 6.69 -9.74
N GLY A 18 -26.72 5.94 -8.77
CA GLY A 18 -26.79 4.49 -8.86
C GLY A 18 -27.71 4.07 -10.02
N VAL A 19 -27.45 2.90 -10.57
CA VAL A 19 -28.28 2.31 -11.60
C VAL A 19 -29.18 1.24 -10.99
N THR A 20 -30.47 1.34 -11.24
CA THR A 20 -31.46 0.35 -10.80
C THR A 20 -32.23 -0.22 -11.96
N VAL A 21 -32.81 -1.41 -11.78
CA VAL A 21 -33.85 -1.95 -12.65
C VAL A 21 -35.15 -2.03 -11.84
N VAL A 22 -36.14 -1.27 -12.26
CA VAL A 22 -37.51 -1.33 -11.70
C VAL A 22 -38.29 -2.39 -12.43
N THR A 23 -38.86 -3.32 -11.68
CA THR A 23 -39.59 -4.51 -12.22
C THR A 23 -40.98 -4.61 -11.68
N THR A 24 -41.88 -5.14 -12.48
CA THR A 24 -43.29 -5.48 -12.11
C THR A 24 -43.79 -6.63 -13.01
N LEU A 25 -45.04 -7.02 -12.88
CA LEU A 25 -45.69 -8.05 -13.70
C LEU A 25 -46.88 -7.48 -14.46
N GLN A 26 -47.06 -7.89 -15.72
CA GLN A 26 -48.33 -7.79 -16.42
C GLN A 26 -48.93 -9.21 -16.55
N GLY A 27 -49.93 -9.50 -15.73
CA GLY A 27 -50.35 -10.89 -15.56
C GLY A 27 -49.20 -11.76 -15.02
N SER A 28 -48.74 -12.71 -15.81
CA SER A 28 -47.55 -13.53 -15.52
C SER A 28 -46.26 -13.05 -16.22
N THR A 29 -46.37 -12.03 -17.08
CA THR A 29 -45.21 -11.56 -17.89
C THR A 29 -44.40 -10.53 -17.12
N PRO A 30 -43.10 -10.77 -16.89
CA PRO A 30 -42.25 -9.83 -16.22
C PRO A 30 -41.93 -8.61 -17.09
N ILE A 31 -42.00 -7.43 -16.51
CA ILE A 31 -41.72 -6.13 -17.13
C ILE A 31 -40.66 -5.41 -16.33
N GLY A 32 -39.73 -4.73 -17.00
CA GLY A 32 -38.68 -3.96 -16.31
C GLY A 32 -38.12 -2.83 -17.15
N VAL A 33 -37.56 -1.85 -16.45
CA VAL A 33 -36.87 -0.70 -17.05
C VAL A 33 -35.72 -0.24 -16.16
N THR A 34 -34.61 0.17 -16.77
CA THR A 34 -33.49 0.82 -16.05
C THR A 34 -33.90 2.24 -15.65
N ALA A 35 -33.69 2.57 -14.39
CA ALA A 35 -33.91 3.90 -13.83
C ALA A 35 -32.71 4.33 -12.96
N SER A 36 -32.41 5.63 -13.01
CA SER A 36 -31.40 6.27 -12.17
C SER A 36 -32.00 7.29 -11.20
N SER A 37 -33.31 7.36 -11.14
CA SER A 37 -34.13 8.31 -10.34
C SER A 37 -34.59 7.73 -9.01
N PHE A 38 -33.93 6.69 -8.52
CA PHE A 38 -34.29 6.00 -7.28
C PHE A 38 -33.62 6.64 -6.06
N THR A 39 -34.40 6.79 -4.96
CA THR A 39 -33.86 7.19 -3.65
C THR A 39 -34.75 6.70 -2.49
N SER A 40 -34.18 6.61 -1.28
CA SER A 40 -34.95 6.44 -0.05
C SER A 40 -35.73 7.72 0.29
N LEU A 41 -36.90 7.59 0.89
CA LEU A 41 -37.80 8.71 1.21
C LEU A 41 -38.06 8.81 2.72
N SER A 42 -38.39 7.71 3.39
CA SER A 42 -38.78 7.67 4.80
C SER A 42 -38.32 6.36 5.45
N LEU A 43 -38.08 6.39 6.76
CA LEU A 43 -37.82 5.20 7.56
C LEU A 43 -39.08 4.68 8.27
N GLU A 44 -40.00 5.57 8.62
CA GLU A 44 -41.24 5.24 9.33
C GLU A 44 -42.46 5.94 8.67
N PRO A 45 -43.26 5.25 7.85
CA PRO A 45 -43.01 3.91 7.33
C PRO A 45 -41.82 3.88 6.33
N PRO A 46 -41.24 2.70 6.04
CA PRO A 46 -40.10 2.58 5.12
C PRO A 46 -40.55 2.83 3.69
N LEU A 47 -40.26 4.02 3.15
CA LEU A 47 -40.67 4.45 1.82
C LEU A 47 -39.45 4.69 0.92
N VAL A 48 -39.66 4.36 -0.36
CA VAL A 48 -38.72 4.68 -1.45
C VAL A 48 -39.45 5.42 -2.55
N LEU A 49 -38.72 6.20 -3.36
CA LEU A 49 -39.32 6.81 -4.56
C LEU A 49 -38.49 6.44 -5.81
N VAL A 50 -39.24 6.42 -6.94
CA VAL A 50 -38.66 6.35 -8.28
C VAL A 50 -39.51 7.20 -9.24
N SER A 51 -38.82 7.95 -10.13
CA SER A 51 -39.52 8.72 -11.17
C SER A 51 -39.44 7.99 -12.51
N LEU A 52 -40.60 7.71 -13.11
CA LEU A 52 -40.70 7.03 -14.40
C LEU A 52 -41.43 7.89 -15.43
N SER A 53 -40.89 7.91 -16.65
CA SER A 53 -41.53 8.62 -17.76
C SER A 53 -42.88 8.02 -18.09
N LYS A 54 -43.87 8.87 -18.28
CA LYS A 54 -45.23 8.49 -18.66
C LYS A 54 -45.31 7.74 -20.00
N LYS A 55 -44.30 7.83 -20.84
CA LYS A 55 -44.17 7.10 -22.11
C LYS A 55 -43.81 5.63 -21.95
N LEU A 56 -43.32 5.23 -20.76
CA LEU A 56 -42.85 3.87 -20.53
C LEU A 56 -44.01 2.92 -20.28
N PHE A 57 -43.95 1.75 -20.87
CA PHE A 57 -44.90 0.68 -20.64
C PHE A 57 -44.92 0.26 -19.16
N THR A 58 -43.75 0.16 -18.54
CA THR A 58 -43.59 -0.16 -17.12
C THR A 58 -44.30 0.84 -16.21
N HIS A 59 -44.33 2.14 -16.56
CA HIS A 59 -45.07 3.17 -15.82
C HIS A 59 -46.54 2.81 -15.70
N ARG A 60 -47.17 2.50 -16.84
CA ARG A 60 -48.61 2.15 -16.88
C ARG A 60 -48.90 0.88 -16.05
N VAL A 61 -48.08 -0.14 -16.22
CA VAL A 61 -48.27 -1.42 -15.52
C VAL A 61 -48.12 -1.28 -14.00
N ILE A 62 -47.18 -0.46 -13.52
CA ILE A 62 -47.01 -0.19 -12.08
C ILE A 62 -48.24 0.56 -11.54
N ALA A 63 -48.74 1.57 -12.27
CA ALA A 63 -49.93 2.33 -11.87
C ALA A 63 -51.18 1.45 -11.77
N GLU A 64 -51.30 0.47 -12.67
CA GLU A 64 -52.42 -0.48 -12.69
C GLU A 64 -52.31 -1.55 -11.59
N ASN A 65 -51.13 -2.09 -11.35
CA ASN A 65 -50.94 -3.23 -10.44
C ASN A 65 -50.55 -2.85 -9.01
N CYS A 66 -50.23 -1.58 -8.76
CA CYS A 66 -49.91 -1.03 -7.46
C CYS A 66 -48.74 -1.76 -6.75
N ARG A 67 -47.79 -2.30 -7.49
CA ARG A 67 -46.62 -3.02 -6.95
C ARG A 67 -45.43 -2.95 -7.90
N PHE A 68 -44.23 -2.95 -7.32
CA PHE A 68 -42.97 -3.01 -8.08
C PHE A 68 -41.79 -3.43 -7.17
N ALA A 69 -40.75 -3.95 -7.78
CA ALA A 69 -39.46 -4.11 -7.10
C ALA A 69 -38.40 -3.21 -7.72
N VAL A 70 -37.43 -2.80 -6.92
CA VAL A 70 -36.27 -2.05 -7.38
C VAL A 70 -35.03 -2.87 -7.09
N ASN A 71 -34.26 -3.17 -8.13
CA ASN A 71 -33.02 -3.94 -8.06
C ASN A 71 -31.84 -3.00 -8.28
N VAL A 72 -31.00 -2.80 -7.27
CA VAL A 72 -29.80 -1.94 -7.33
C VAL A 72 -28.69 -2.75 -7.97
N LEU A 73 -28.22 -2.33 -9.14
CA LEU A 73 -27.25 -3.12 -9.91
C LEU A 73 -25.82 -2.92 -9.42
N GLY A 74 -25.07 -4.02 -9.37
CA GLY A 74 -23.61 -4.02 -9.24
C GLY A 74 -22.89 -3.75 -10.56
N ALA A 75 -21.64 -3.34 -10.52
CA ALA A 75 -20.80 -3.09 -11.70
C ALA A 75 -20.67 -4.32 -12.61
N HIS A 76 -20.72 -5.53 -12.04
CA HIS A 76 -20.72 -6.80 -12.76
C HIS A 76 -22.00 -7.03 -13.59
N GLN A 77 -23.09 -6.28 -13.30
CA GLN A 77 -24.37 -6.36 -13.99
C GLN A 77 -24.57 -5.29 -15.08
N LEU A 78 -23.47 -4.69 -15.60
CA LEU A 78 -23.54 -3.67 -16.67
C LEU A 78 -24.41 -4.10 -17.85
N GLU A 79 -24.30 -5.35 -18.30
CA GLU A 79 -25.08 -5.88 -19.41
C GLU A 79 -26.59 -5.84 -19.14
N LEU A 80 -27.02 -6.10 -17.90
CA LEU A 80 -28.41 -5.97 -17.50
C LEU A 80 -28.86 -4.50 -17.52
N GLY A 81 -28.03 -3.61 -17.00
CA GLY A 81 -28.29 -2.17 -17.05
C GLY A 81 -28.53 -1.67 -18.48
N LEU A 82 -27.69 -2.04 -19.43
CA LEU A 82 -27.82 -1.72 -20.85
C LEU A 82 -29.07 -2.32 -21.48
N ARG A 83 -29.37 -3.58 -21.15
CA ARG A 83 -30.48 -4.36 -21.67
C ARG A 83 -31.83 -3.73 -21.27
N PHE A 84 -32.01 -3.42 -19.99
CA PHE A 84 -33.23 -2.82 -19.46
C PHE A 84 -33.36 -1.31 -19.82
N ALA A 85 -32.23 -0.64 -20.15
CA ALA A 85 -32.25 0.71 -20.73
C ALA A 85 -32.68 0.76 -22.21
N GLY A 86 -32.83 -0.41 -22.87
CA GLY A 86 -33.13 -0.47 -24.30
C GLY A 86 -31.95 -0.13 -25.21
N MET A 87 -30.72 -0.20 -24.66
CA MET A 87 -29.44 0.04 -25.41
C MET A 87 -28.93 -1.23 -26.11
N LYS A 88 -29.67 -2.32 -26.08
CA LYS A 88 -29.42 -3.58 -26.78
C LYS A 88 -30.63 -3.83 -27.72
N PRO A 89 -30.66 -3.24 -28.92
CA PRO A 89 -31.81 -3.30 -29.83
C PRO A 89 -32.15 -4.71 -30.30
N ASP A 90 -31.17 -5.60 -30.33
CA ASP A 90 -31.38 -7.01 -30.74
C ASP A 90 -32.11 -7.86 -29.67
N ILE A 91 -32.30 -7.34 -28.47
CA ILE A 91 -32.98 -8.04 -27.37
C ILE A 91 -34.40 -7.49 -27.22
N THR A 92 -35.39 -8.20 -27.79
CA THR A 92 -36.78 -7.85 -27.68
C THR A 92 -37.41 -8.25 -26.33
N ASP A 93 -37.07 -9.44 -25.83
CA ASP A 93 -37.47 -9.89 -24.50
C ASP A 93 -36.31 -9.61 -23.50
N ARG A 94 -36.53 -8.58 -22.67
CA ARG A 94 -35.51 -8.17 -21.68
C ARG A 94 -35.31 -9.16 -20.54
N PHE A 95 -36.20 -10.14 -20.35
CA PHE A 95 -36.06 -11.18 -19.33
C PHE A 95 -35.61 -12.54 -19.91
N ALA A 96 -35.46 -12.67 -21.23
CA ALA A 96 -35.00 -13.92 -21.83
C ALA A 96 -33.69 -14.43 -21.22
N GLY A 97 -33.70 -15.68 -20.74
CA GLY A 97 -32.56 -16.30 -20.09
C GLY A 97 -32.22 -15.80 -18.69
N LEU A 98 -32.98 -14.84 -18.15
CA LEU A 98 -32.79 -14.33 -16.80
C LEU A 98 -33.67 -15.11 -15.80
N LYS A 99 -33.04 -15.75 -14.81
CA LYS A 99 -33.74 -16.38 -13.70
C LYS A 99 -34.05 -15.31 -12.66
N THR A 100 -35.31 -15.01 -12.45
CA THR A 100 -35.78 -14.09 -11.41
C THR A 100 -36.35 -14.87 -10.22
N VAL A 101 -36.28 -14.28 -9.05
CA VAL A 101 -36.99 -14.73 -7.84
C VAL A 101 -38.06 -13.71 -7.49
N THR A 102 -38.91 -13.99 -6.51
CA THR A 102 -39.97 -13.09 -6.02
C THR A 102 -39.95 -13.05 -4.51
N ALA A 103 -40.45 -11.95 -3.93
CA ALA A 103 -40.69 -11.81 -2.50
C ALA A 103 -42.20 -11.62 -2.21
N VAL A 104 -42.57 -10.68 -1.37
CA VAL A 104 -43.91 -10.50 -0.84
C VAL A 104 -44.94 -10.09 -1.92
N THR A 105 -44.56 -9.12 -2.79
CA THR A 105 -45.51 -8.59 -3.80
C THR A 105 -45.58 -9.46 -5.06
N GLY A 106 -44.63 -10.38 -5.22
CA GLY A 106 -44.49 -11.20 -6.41
C GLY A 106 -43.83 -10.49 -7.58
N SER A 107 -43.36 -9.25 -7.41
CA SER A 107 -42.58 -8.54 -8.43
C SER A 107 -41.25 -9.23 -8.71
N PRO A 108 -40.77 -9.27 -9.97
CA PRO A 108 -39.50 -9.96 -10.28
C PRO A 108 -38.31 -9.30 -9.63
N ILE A 109 -37.48 -10.10 -8.94
CA ILE A 109 -36.23 -9.71 -8.35
C ILE A 109 -35.10 -10.31 -9.16
N ILE A 110 -34.10 -9.48 -9.52
CA ILE A 110 -32.92 -9.89 -10.28
C ILE A 110 -31.87 -10.40 -9.27
N PRO A 111 -31.42 -11.67 -9.39
CA PRO A 111 -30.38 -12.21 -8.53
C PRO A 111 -29.07 -11.43 -8.66
N ASP A 112 -28.23 -11.56 -7.64
CA ASP A 112 -26.88 -10.94 -7.56
C ASP A 112 -26.87 -9.41 -7.65
N SER A 113 -28.05 -8.76 -7.53
CA SER A 113 -28.12 -7.31 -7.33
C SER A 113 -27.51 -6.93 -5.97
N LEU A 114 -26.89 -5.75 -5.87
CA LEU A 114 -26.31 -5.27 -4.60
C LEU A 114 -27.35 -5.21 -3.48
N ALA A 115 -28.54 -4.77 -3.85
CA ALA A 115 -29.70 -4.76 -2.99
C ALA A 115 -30.97 -4.83 -3.84
N TRP A 116 -32.04 -5.25 -3.23
CA TRP A 116 -33.36 -5.09 -3.81
C TRP A 116 -34.38 -4.71 -2.74
N VAL A 117 -35.42 -3.99 -3.16
CA VAL A 117 -36.57 -3.67 -2.35
C VAL A 117 -37.84 -4.07 -3.11
N ASP A 118 -38.76 -4.77 -2.45
CA ASP A 118 -40.04 -5.20 -2.97
C ASP A 118 -41.13 -4.36 -2.34
N CYS A 119 -41.95 -3.65 -3.16
CA CYS A 119 -42.79 -2.56 -2.70
C CYS A 119 -44.24 -2.70 -3.16
N THR A 120 -45.15 -2.34 -2.29
CA THR A 120 -46.53 -1.93 -2.67
C THR A 120 -46.54 -0.43 -2.95
N LEU A 121 -47.37 0.01 -3.89
CA LEU A 121 -47.53 1.42 -4.23
C LEU A 121 -48.21 2.18 -3.09
N TRP A 122 -47.49 3.13 -2.50
CA TRP A 122 -48.02 4.02 -1.44
C TRP A 122 -48.76 5.24 -2.01
N ALA A 123 -48.11 5.93 -2.96
CA ALA A 123 -48.68 7.13 -3.59
C ALA A 123 -48.04 7.40 -4.97
N MET A 124 -48.73 8.20 -5.77
CA MET A 124 -48.20 8.73 -7.04
C MET A 124 -48.37 10.23 -7.09
N TYR A 125 -47.35 10.93 -7.61
CA TYR A 125 -47.42 12.37 -7.81
C TYR A 125 -46.98 12.78 -9.22
N GLU A 126 -47.67 13.75 -9.77
CA GLU A 126 -47.38 14.31 -11.09
C GLU A 126 -46.03 15.07 -11.08
N GLY A 127 -45.15 14.71 -11.98
CA GLY A 127 -43.79 15.30 -12.14
C GLY A 127 -43.54 15.75 -13.59
N GLY A 128 -44.50 16.44 -14.22
CA GLY A 128 -44.35 16.87 -15.61
C GLY A 128 -44.51 15.72 -16.60
N ASP A 129 -43.49 15.37 -17.36
CA ASP A 129 -43.46 14.23 -18.30
C ASP A 129 -43.15 12.88 -17.59
N HIS A 130 -42.95 12.92 -16.26
CA HIS A 130 -42.74 11.78 -15.38
C HIS A 130 -43.82 11.71 -14.32
N THR A 131 -43.97 10.56 -13.69
CA THR A 131 -44.71 10.38 -12.43
C THR A 131 -43.74 9.89 -11.37
N ILE A 132 -43.84 10.45 -10.17
CA ILE A 132 -43.09 10.00 -8.98
C ILE A 132 -43.93 8.89 -8.34
N PHE A 133 -43.38 7.69 -8.30
CA PHE A 133 -43.97 6.54 -7.62
C PHE A 133 -43.32 6.42 -6.23
N ILE A 134 -44.11 6.41 -5.19
CA ILE A 134 -43.67 6.12 -3.83
C ILE A 134 -44.09 4.70 -3.49
N GLY A 135 -43.13 3.87 -3.10
CA GLY A 135 -43.38 2.50 -2.68
C GLY A 135 -43.12 2.31 -1.20
N GLU A 136 -44.04 1.64 -0.52
CA GLU A 136 -43.85 1.12 0.82
C GLU A 136 -43.13 -0.21 0.74
N VAL A 137 -41.97 -0.31 1.38
CA VAL A 137 -41.11 -1.50 1.32
C VAL A 137 -41.70 -2.62 2.17
N GLN A 138 -42.05 -3.74 1.52
CA GLN A 138 -42.58 -4.94 2.14
C GLN A 138 -41.52 -6.00 2.43
N ALA A 139 -40.45 -6.01 1.64
CA ALA A 139 -39.27 -6.87 1.83
C ALA A 139 -38.06 -6.25 1.16
N LEU A 140 -36.88 -6.60 1.66
CA LEU A 140 -35.59 -6.16 1.11
C LEU A 140 -34.50 -7.19 1.39
N SER A 141 -33.39 -7.12 0.65
CA SER A 141 -32.16 -7.81 0.96
C SER A 141 -30.96 -7.07 0.35
N THR A 142 -29.80 -7.35 0.88
CA THR A 142 -28.48 -6.91 0.37
C THR A 142 -27.63 -8.12 0.05
N SER A 143 -26.70 -7.98 -0.89
CA SER A 143 -25.70 -8.99 -1.24
C SER A 143 -24.34 -8.67 -0.61
N GLU A 144 -23.40 -9.60 -0.77
CA GLU A 144 -21.99 -9.39 -0.38
C GLU A 144 -21.21 -8.57 -1.42
N PHE A 145 -21.78 -8.32 -2.61
CA PHE A 145 -21.16 -7.45 -3.61
C PHE A 145 -21.24 -5.99 -3.14
N ASP A 146 -20.16 -5.23 -3.34
CA ASP A 146 -20.03 -3.87 -2.80
C ASP A 146 -19.78 -2.78 -3.86
N ILE A 147 -19.52 -3.16 -5.13
CA ILE A 147 -19.17 -2.20 -6.19
C ILE A 147 -20.42 -1.83 -7.00
N PRO A 148 -21.02 -0.64 -6.80
CA PRO A 148 -22.22 -0.23 -7.51
C PRO A 148 -21.96 0.09 -8.98
N LEU A 149 -22.96 -0.20 -9.82
CA LEU A 149 -23.02 0.34 -11.16
C LEU A 149 -23.52 1.79 -11.08
N LEU A 150 -22.75 2.72 -11.63
CA LEU A 150 -23.05 4.15 -11.62
C LEU A 150 -23.31 4.65 -13.05
N TYR A 151 -24.13 5.70 -13.14
CA TYR A 151 -24.33 6.48 -14.36
C TYR A 151 -23.99 7.94 -14.10
N HIS A 152 -22.95 8.44 -14.79
CA HIS A 152 -22.46 9.79 -14.62
C HIS A 152 -22.05 10.36 -15.96
N ASN A 153 -22.52 11.55 -16.27
CA ASN A 153 -22.21 12.28 -17.50
C ASN A 153 -22.40 11.43 -18.77
N ARG A 154 -23.51 10.67 -18.83
CA ARG A 154 -23.88 9.73 -19.89
C ARG A 154 -22.91 8.55 -20.09
N LEU A 155 -22.08 8.27 -19.12
CA LEU A 155 -21.16 7.14 -19.10
C LEU A 155 -21.50 6.19 -17.96
N TRP A 156 -21.38 4.91 -18.24
CA TRP A 156 -21.44 3.87 -17.23
C TRP A 156 -20.14 3.84 -16.45
N ARG A 157 -20.22 3.80 -15.13
CA ARG A 157 -19.08 3.88 -14.22
C ARG A 157 -19.21 2.85 -13.12
N ARG A 158 -18.16 2.63 -12.38
CA ARG A 158 -18.14 1.95 -11.07
C ARG A 158 -17.53 2.89 -10.05
N SER A 159 -17.89 2.71 -8.78
CA SER A 159 -17.17 3.40 -7.70
C SER A 159 -15.77 2.81 -7.55
N GLU A 160 -14.82 3.68 -7.24
CA GLU A 160 -13.57 3.30 -6.61
C GLU A 160 -13.59 3.94 -5.23
N ALA A 161 -13.20 3.17 -4.20
CA ALA A 161 -13.01 3.76 -2.89
C ALA A 161 -12.00 4.91 -3.04
N LEU A 162 -12.39 6.12 -2.68
CA LEU A 162 -11.42 7.17 -2.43
C LEU A 162 -10.67 6.73 -1.17
N GLU A 163 -9.64 5.93 -1.36
CA GLU A 163 -8.55 5.94 -0.41
C GLU A 163 -8.03 7.39 -0.45
N LEU A 164 -8.50 8.23 0.46
CA LEU A 164 -7.74 9.39 0.85
C LEU A 164 -6.45 8.77 1.41
N PRO A 165 -5.32 8.81 0.70
CA PRO A 165 -4.08 8.41 1.32
C PRO A 165 -3.93 9.39 2.49
N THR A 166 -4.07 8.91 3.70
CA THR A 166 -3.60 9.59 4.87
C THR A 166 -2.08 9.56 4.76
N ILE A 167 -1.57 10.48 3.95
CA ILE A 167 -0.13 10.67 3.86
C ILE A 167 0.30 11.07 5.27
N PRO A 168 1.20 10.33 5.91
CA PRO A 168 1.61 10.62 7.27
C PRO A 168 2.26 12.00 7.31
N LEU A 169 2.04 12.74 8.40
CA LEU A 169 2.63 14.08 8.58
C LEU A 169 4.13 14.01 8.91
N THR A 170 4.62 12.84 9.31
CA THR A 170 6.01 12.63 9.69
C THR A 170 6.53 11.30 9.11
N ALA A 171 7.81 11.26 8.79
CA ALA A 171 8.52 10.02 8.43
C ALA A 171 9.91 9.99 9.06
N THR A 172 10.38 8.80 9.38
CA THR A 172 11.72 8.57 9.94
C THR A 172 12.62 7.94 8.89
N LEU A 173 13.76 8.58 8.62
CA LEU A 173 14.80 8.00 7.79
C LEU A 173 15.88 7.38 8.70
N VAL A 174 16.22 6.13 8.41
CA VAL A 174 17.29 5.40 9.05
C VAL A 174 18.50 5.44 8.14
N GLU A 175 19.59 5.98 8.62
CA GLU A 175 20.80 6.14 7.81
C GLU A 175 21.65 4.86 7.82
N VAL A 176 21.88 4.28 6.65
CA VAL A 176 22.66 3.04 6.51
C VAL A 176 23.96 3.21 5.71
N GLY A 177 24.27 4.41 5.27
CA GLY A 177 25.41 4.70 4.39
C GLY A 177 26.76 4.33 4.96
N LEU A 178 26.97 4.51 6.26
CA LEU A 178 28.22 4.14 6.93
C LEU A 178 28.45 2.62 6.99
N ARG A 179 27.38 1.81 6.93
CA ARG A 179 27.45 0.35 6.89
C ARG A 179 27.20 -0.17 5.48
N ASP A 180 25.97 -0.08 4.99
CA ASP A 180 25.57 -0.64 3.69
C ASP A 180 26.24 0.10 2.53
N GLY A 181 26.40 1.40 2.68
CA GLY A 181 27.11 2.25 1.76
C GLY A 181 28.58 1.85 1.62
N LEU A 182 29.31 1.91 2.72
CA LEU A 182 30.77 1.76 2.71
C LEU A 182 31.25 0.31 2.56
N GLN A 183 30.43 -0.70 2.86
CA GLN A 183 30.88 -2.11 2.83
C GLN A 183 31.38 -2.58 1.45
N ARG A 184 31.01 -1.88 0.37
CA ARG A 184 31.42 -2.21 -1.01
C ARG A 184 32.52 -1.33 -1.57
N GLU A 185 32.97 -0.34 -0.80
CA GLU A 185 34.01 0.58 -1.28
C GLU A 185 35.36 -0.12 -1.30
N ASP A 186 36.16 0.16 -2.34
CA ASP A 186 37.48 -0.42 -2.49
C ASP A 186 38.46 0.16 -1.45
N HIS A 187 38.19 1.38 -0.98
CA HIS A 187 39.02 2.11 -0.05
C HIS A 187 38.47 2.05 1.37
N PHE A 188 39.30 1.66 2.33
CA PHE A 188 38.94 1.70 3.74
C PHE A 188 38.85 3.16 4.22
N ILE A 189 37.71 3.55 4.73
CA ILE A 189 37.53 4.86 5.35
C ILE A 189 38.01 4.78 6.80
N PRO A 190 38.96 5.64 7.23
CA PRO A 190 39.48 5.62 8.59
C PRO A 190 38.39 5.73 9.67
N THR A 191 38.56 4.99 10.77
CA THR A 191 37.60 4.93 11.88
C THR A 191 37.25 6.31 12.44
N ALA A 192 38.23 7.21 12.53
CA ALA A 192 37.98 8.58 13.00
C ALA A 192 37.03 9.35 12.10
N ILE A 193 37.15 9.17 10.78
CA ILE A 193 36.26 9.79 9.79
C ILE A 193 34.86 9.19 9.87
N LYS A 194 34.73 7.85 9.98
CA LYS A 194 33.41 7.21 10.18
C LYS A 194 32.70 7.73 11.44
N ALA A 195 33.44 7.88 12.56
CA ALA A 195 32.92 8.42 13.81
C ALA A 195 32.48 9.89 13.67
N GLU A 196 33.27 10.71 12.96
CA GLU A 196 32.89 12.09 12.65
C GLU A 196 31.61 12.15 11.82
N PHE A 197 31.53 11.36 10.74
CA PHE A 197 30.33 11.31 9.89
C PHE A 197 29.11 10.84 10.68
N ALA A 198 29.20 9.79 11.49
CA ALA A 198 28.10 9.33 12.34
C ALA A 198 27.59 10.45 13.27
N THR A 199 28.51 11.21 13.86
CA THR A 199 28.21 12.34 14.74
C THR A 199 27.49 13.45 13.97
N ARG A 200 28.00 13.84 12.81
CA ARG A 200 27.43 14.92 11.97
C ARG A 200 26.11 14.53 11.33
N LEU A 201 25.92 13.26 10.96
CA LEU A 201 24.61 12.75 10.51
C LEU A 201 23.58 12.84 11.64
N ALA A 202 23.96 12.54 12.87
CA ALA A 202 23.10 12.74 14.04
C ALA A 202 22.78 14.23 14.28
N ASP A 203 23.77 15.13 14.11
CA ASP A 203 23.56 16.58 14.18
C ASP A 203 22.64 17.10 13.10
N ALA A 204 22.67 16.48 11.90
CA ALA A 204 21.75 16.75 10.79
C ALA A 204 20.33 16.21 11.02
N GLY A 205 20.01 15.64 12.18
CA GLY A 205 18.68 15.21 12.56
C GLY A 205 18.37 13.72 12.42
N LEU A 206 19.30 12.92 11.93
CA LEU A 206 19.12 11.47 11.81
C LEU A 206 19.20 10.80 13.19
N LYS A 207 18.12 10.10 13.57
CA LYS A 207 17.97 9.52 14.92
C LYS A 207 18.31 8.04 15.01
N GLN A 208 18.34 7.35 13.87
CA GLN A 208 18.80 5.98 13.76
C GLN A 208 19.87 5.90 12.69
N ILE A 209 21.04 5.41 13.03
CA ILE A 209 22.21 5.33 12.14
C ILE A 209 22.88 3.98 12.30
N GLN A 210 22.87 3.18 11.24
CA GLN A 210 23.60 1.93 11.17
C GLN A 210 25.05 2.21 10.79
N VAL A 211 25.95 2.15 11.76
CA VAL A 211 27.32 2.66 11.61
C VAL A 211 28.32 1.62 11.13
N THR A 212 28.05 0.33 11.33
CA THR A 212 28.99 -0.76 10.98
C THR A 212 28.33 -2.12 10.99
N SER A 213 29.12 -3.18 10.80
CA SER A 213 28.71 -4.57 11.00
C SER A 213 29.77 -5.38 11.73
N PHE A 214 29.35 -6.31 12.60
CA PHE A 214 30.24 -7.27 13.28
C PHE A 214 30.37 -8.56 12.48
N VAL A 215 30.75 -8.40 11.20
CA VAL A 215 31.06 -9.51 10.28
C VAL A 215 32.53 -9.89 10.40
N HIS A 216 32.94 -10.99 9.73
CA HIS A 216 34.31 -11.42 9.71
C HIS A 216 35.18 -10.39 8.95
N PRO A 217 36.27 -9.83 9.56
CA PRO A 217 37.06 -8.75 8.95
C PRO A 217 37.68 -9.10 7.59
N GLN A 218 37.98 -10.37 7.34
CA GLN A 218 38.53 -10.81 6.05
C GLN A 218 37.46 -10.86 4.95
N ILE A 219 36.17 -10.96 5.30
CA ILE A 219 35.07 -11.00 4.33
C ILE A 219 34.66 -9.58 3.95
N VAL A 220 34.60 -8.67 4.95
CA VAL A 220 34.29 -7.26 4.72
C VAL A 220 35.33 -6.38 5.44
N PRO A 221 36.48 -6.16 4.81
CA PRO A 221 37.56 -5.38 5.41
C PRO A 221 37.17 -3.97 5.83
N GLN A 222 36.21 -3.35 5.10
CA GLN A 222 35.70 -2.01 5.39
C GLN A 222 35.02 -1.90 6.76
N MET A 223 34.59 -3.03 7.34
CA MET A 223 33.94 -3.09 8.66
C MET A 223 34.84 -3.71 9.75
N ALA A 224 36.14 -3.87 9.47
CA ALA A 224 37.05 -4.52 10.39
C ALA A 224 37.28 -3.74 11.71
N ASP A 225 36.89 -2.46 11.74
CA ASP A 225 37.09 -1.53 12.85
C ASP A 225 35.83 -1.34 13.73
N ALA A 226 34.88 -2.27 13.68
CA ALA A 226 33.57 -2.13 14.32
C ALA A 226 33.63 -1.76 15.81
N GLU A 227 34.45 -2.47 16.60
CA GLU A 227 34.66 -2.20 18.02
C GLU A 227 35.32 -0.83 18.27
N ALA A 228 36.32 -0.51 17.47
CA ALA A 228 37.05 0.77 17.59
C ALA A 228 36.14 1.96 17.20
N LEU A 229 35.19 1.76 16.27
CA LEU A 229 34.22 2.76 15.90
C LEU A 229 33.24 3.00 17.05
N PHE A 230 32.62 1.94 17.60
CA PHE A 230 31.71 2.08 18.74
C PHE A 230 32.34 2.74 19.95
N ALA A 231 33.60 2.41 20.24
CA ALA A 231 34.36 3.06 21.33
C ALA A 231 34.58 4.58 21.15
N ARG A 232 34.43 5.10 19.92
CA ARG A 232 34.55 6.54 19.59
C ARG A 232 33.19 7.26 19.52
N LEU A 233 32.10 6.54 19.51
CA LEU A 233 30.74 7.16 19.39
C LEU A 233 30.24 7.56 20.79
N PRO A 234 30.04 8.86 21.05
CA PRO A 234 29.47 9.29 22.31
C PRO A 234 28.00 8.90 22.43
N PRO A 235 27.54 8.51 23.62
CA PRO A 235 26.10 8.36 23.87
C PRO A 235 25.38 9.68 23.58
N ARG A 236 24.32 9.63 22.77
CA ARG A 236 23.49 10.79 22.42
C ARG A 236 22.05 10.52 22.76
N GLN A 237 21.41 11.44 23.45
CA GLN A 237 19.98 11.35 23.76
C GLN A 237 19.17 11.42 22.46
N GLY A 238 18.25 10.46 22.26
CA GLY A 238 17.38 10.42 21.10
C GLY A 238 18.05 9.91 19.80
N VAL A 239 19.33 9.49 19.86
CA VAL A 239 20.04 8.88 18.73
C VAL A 239 20.42 7.45 19.06
N THR A 240 20.15 6.54 18.12
CA THR A 240 20.54 5.13 18.21
C THR A 240 21.56 4.82 17.12
N PHE A 241 22.76 4.42 17.54
CA PHE A 241 23.75 3.82 16.67
C PHE A 241 23.54 2.30 16.69
N SER A 242 23.28 1.72 15.52
CA SER A 242 23.06 0.28 15.35
C SER A 242 24.16 -0.39 14.54
N ALA A 243 24.19 -1.71 14.56
CA ALA A 243 25.12 -2.50 13.78
C ALA A 243 24.47 -3.76 13.22
N LEU A 244 24.91 -4.19 12.03
CA LEU A 244 24.52 -5.47 11.45
C LEU A 244 25.29 -6.62 12.10
N VAL A 245 24.60 -7.73 12.40
CA VAL A 245 25.18 -8.99 12.84
C VAL A 245 24.63 -10.14 11.98
N LEU A 246 25.48 -11.12 11.64
CA LEU A 246 25.09 -12.23 10.78
C LEU A 246 25.09 -13.60 11.49
N ASN A 247 25.65 -13.70 12.68
CA ASN A 247 25.79 -14.93 13.46
C ASN A 247 25.94 -14.63 14.95
N MET A 248 25.93 -15.67 15.77
CA MET A 248 26.06 -15.55 17.23
C MET A 248 27.31 -14.84 17.68
N LYS A 249 28.46 -15.10 17.02
CA LYS A 249 29.75 -14.42 17.34
C LYS A 249 29.65 -12.91 17.10
N GLY A 250 28.91 -12.49 16.05
CA GLY A 250 28.64 -11.06 15.79
C GLY A 250 27.81 -10.43 16.91
N VAL A 251 26.80 -11.14 17.43
CA VAL A 251 26.00 -10.69 18.58
C VAL A 251 26.88 -10.52 19.82
N GLU A 252 27.73 -11.50 20.15
CA GLU A 252 28.63 -11.44 21.30
C GLU A 252 29.61 -10.26 21.21
N ARG A 253 30.16 -10.02 20.01
CA ARG A 253 31.06 -8.87 19.76
C ARG A 253 30.29 -7.54 19.91
N ALA A 254 29.06 -7.45 19.41
CA ALA A 254 28.21 -6.25 19.54
C ALA A 254 27.88 -5.96 21.02
N ILE A 255 27.53 -7.00 21.79
CA ILE A 255 27.31 -6.89 23.24
C ILE A 255 28.57 -6.33 23.94
N ALA A 256 29.76 -6.92 23.67
CA ALA A 256 31.00 -6.50 24.27
C ALA A 256 31.38 -5.05 23.87
N ALA A 257 30.99 -4.58 22.69
CA ALA A 257 31.23 -3.22 22.22
C ALA A 257 30.18 -2.19 22.76
N GLY A 258 29.19 -2.63 23.53
CA GLY A 258 28.17 -1.75 24.11
C GLY A 258 27.12 -1.25 23.10
N VAL A 259 26.88 -1.99 22.02
CA VAL A 259 25.82 -1.71 21.05
C VAL A 259 24.45 -1.80 21.74
N ARG A 260 23.53 -0.92 21.38
CA ARG A 260 22.16 -0.92 21.94
C ARG A 260 21.12 -1.54 21.01
N GLN A 261 21.38 -1.56 19.72
CA GLN A 261 20.50 -2.15 18.72
C GLN A 261 21.29 -2.89 17.66
N VAL A 262 20.92 -4.13 17.39
CA VAL A 262 21.48 -4.95 16.33
C VAL A 262 20.45 -5.21 15.25
N GLU A 263 20.95 -5.32 14.03
CA GLU A 263 20.14 -5.70 12.88
C GLU A 263 20.59 -7.04 12.35
N MET A 264 19.65 -7.88 11.96
CA MET A 264 19.91 -9.20 11.39
C MET A 264 18.87 -9.53 10.34
N GLY A 265 19.16 -10.45 9.43
CA GLY A 265 18.20 -10.74 8.36
C GLY A 265 18.41 -12.08 7.70
N ILE A 266 17.34 -12.60 7.15
CA ILE A 266 17.29 -13.83 6.36
C ILE A 266 16.75 -13.49 4.97
N PRO A 267 17.42 -13.93 3.88
CA PRO A 267 16.87 -13.76 2.54
C PRO A 267 15.69 -14.70 2.30
N ALA A 268 14.70 -14.22 1.55
CA ALA A 268 13.58 -15.04 1.07
C ALA A 268 13.97 -15.95 -0.14
N SER A 269 15.23 -16.16 -0.38
CA SER A 269 15.82 -16.95 -1.46
C SER A 269 16.85 -17.92 -0.89
N GLU A 270 16.68 -19.20 -1.13
CA GLU A 270 17.66 -20.24 -0.70
C GLU A 270 19.01 -20.03 -1.35
N THR A 271 19.04 -19.71 -2.64
CA THR A 271 20.30 -19.42 -3.34
C THR A 271 21.04 -18.24 -2.70
N LEU A 272 20.32 -17.20 -2.31
CA LEU A 272 20.95 -16.05 -1.65
C LEU A 272 21.39 -16.39 -0.22
N ALA A 273 20.66 -17.21 0.51
CA ALA A 273 21.05 -17.70 1.83
C ALA A 273 22.36 -18.48 1.79
N HIS A 274 22.48 -19.40 0.82
CA HIS A 274 23.73 -20.11 0.60
C HIS A 274 24.89 -19.20 0.21
N LYS A 275 24.67 -18.23 -0.68
CA LYS A 275 25.75 -17.32 -1.12
C LYS A 275 26.21 -16.35 -0.04
N ASN A 276 25.29 -15.83 0.78
CA ASN A 276 25.59 -14.82 1.81
C ASN A 276 26.20 -15.44 3.08
N ALA A 277 25.69 -16.57 3.52
CA ALA A 277 26.04 -17.14 4.83
C ALA A 277 26.31 -18.65 4.79
N ASN A 278 26.36 -19.26 3.62
CA ASN A 278 26.52 -20.71 3.44
C ASN A 278 25.55 -21.54 4.31
N THR A 279 24.29 -21.10 4.36
CA THR A 279 23.24 -21.72 5.18
C THR A 279 21.95 -21.85 4.39
N THR A 280 21.00 -22.64 4.90
CA THR A 280 19.61 -22.66 4.40
C THR A 280 18.75 -21.65 5.16
N ILE A 281 17.60 -21.28 4.61
CA ILE A 281 16.64 -20.40 5.29
C ILE A 281 16.26 -20.97 6.67
N GLU A 282 15.94 -22.29 6.75
CA GLU A 282 15.53 -22.93 8.00
C GLU A 282 16.63 -22.97 9.06
N ALA A 283 17.86 -23.30 8.67
CA ALA A 283 19.00 -23.26 9.59
C ALA A 283 19.29 -21.83 10.08
N GLY A 284 19.24 -20.85 9.16
CA GLY A 284 19.40 -19.44 9.51
C GLY A 284 18.31 -18.94 10.46
N MET A 285 17.05 -19.35 10.26
CA MET A 285 15.93 -19.01 11.17
C MET A 285 16.13 -19.60 12.57
N THR A 286 16.65 -20.82 12.64
CA THR A 286 16.96 -21.48 13.94
C THR A 286 18.06 -20.75 14.69
N GLU A 287 19.14 -20.39 14.02
CA GLU A 287 20.23 -19.61 14.62
C GLU A 287 19.74 -18.21 15.03
N MET A 288 18.96 -17.56 14.15
CA MET A 288 18.42 -16.23 14.42
C MET A 288 17.54 -16.18 15.68
N ALA A 289 16.73 -17.19 15.94
CA ALA A 289 15.95 -17.26 17.17
C ALA A 289 16.84 -17.26 18.44
N GLN A 290 17.98 -17.94 18.38
CA GLN A 290 18.97 -17.93 19.46
C GLN A 290 19.65 -16.57 19.59
N MET A 291 19.99 -15.94 18.45
CA MET A 291 20.60 -14.60 18.39
C MET A 291 19.69 -13.53 18.98
N VAL A 292 18.40 -13.54 18.63
CA VAL A 292 17.36 -12.63 19.17
C VAL A 292 17.27 -12.78 20.67
N LYS A 293 17.13 -14.01 21.16
CA LYS A 293 17.09 -14.31 22.59
C LYS A 293 18.34 -13.78 23.32
N LYS A 294 19.53 -14.07 22.79
CA LYS A 294 20.81 -13.63 23.37
C LYS A 294 20.92 -12.11 23.41
N ALA A 295 20.50 -11.42 22.35
CA ALA A 295 20.52 -9.95 22.29
C ALA A 295 19.61 -9.35 23.38
N HIS A 296 18.37 -9.85 23.50
CA HIS A 296 17.40 -9.39 24.50
C HIS A 296 17.85 -9.66 25.95
N GLU A 297 18.47 -10.83 26.23
CA GLU A 297 19.05 -11.14 27.53
C GLU A 297 20.11 -10.12 27.98
N HIS A 298 20.71 -9.40 27.03
CA HIS A 298 21.71 -8.34 27.29
C HIS A 298 21.17 -6.92 27.03
N GLY A 299 19.85 -6.76 26.89
CA GLY A 299 19.19 -5.47 26.76
C GLY A 299 19.37 -4.79 25.39
N LEU A 300 19.79 -5.52 24.37
CA LEU A 300 19.84 -5.00 23.00
C LEU A 300 18.46 -5.07 22.37
N ARG A 301 18.11 -4.04 21.61
CA ARG A 301 16.97 -4.10 20.68
C ARG A 301 17.38 -4.85 19.42
N VAL A 302 16.41 -5.53 18.81
CA VAL A 302 16.63 -6.34 17.61
C VAL A 302 15.72 -5.89 16.48
N ARG A 303 16.31 -5.53 15.37
CA ARG A 303 15.64 -5.35 14.08
C ARG A 303 15.87 -6.60 13.24
N ALA A 304 14.78 -7.24 12.78
CA ALA A 304 14.85 -8.39 11.89
C ALA A 304 14.36 -8.03 10.49
N GLY A 305 15.08 -8.47 9.45
CA GLY A 305 14.78 -8.14 8.08
C GLY A 305 14.63 -9.35 7.14
N VAL A 306 13.60 -9.32 6.28
CA VAL A 306 13.49 -10.22 5.14
C VAL A 306 14.23 -9.60 3.96
N GLN A 307 15.37 -10.18 3.59
CA GLN A 307 16.14 -9.73 2.43
C GLN A 307 15.56 -10.35 1.14
N ALA A 308 15.78 -9.67 0.00
CA ALA A 308 15.23 -10.04 -1.31
C ALA A 308 13.69 -10.20 -1.30
N ALA A 309 12.98 -9.42 -0.46
CA ALA A 309 11.53 -9.54 -0.28
C ALA A 309 10.71 -9.24 -1.55
N PHE A 310 11.27 -8.49 -2.50
CA PHE A 310 10.59 -8.07 -3.73
C PHE A 310 11.19 -8.70 -4.99
N GLY A 311 12.16 -9.60 -4.82
CA GLY A 311 12.82 -10.32 -5.89
C GLY A 311 14.28 -10.62 -5.57
N CYS A 312 14.79 -11.69 -6.17
CA CYS A 312 16.16 -12.16 -6.02
C CYS A 312 16.90 -12.07 -7.35
N ALA A 313 18.13 -11.58 -7.35
CA ALA A 313 18.96 -11.52 -8.56
C ALA A 313 19.32 -12.89 -9.15
N TYR A 314 19.21 -13.94 -8.36
CA TYR A 314 19.52 -15.31 -8.76
C TYR A 314 18.28 -16.14 -9.10
N GLU A 315 17.21 -15.99 -8.31
CA GLU A 315 15.97 -16.78 -8.47
C GLU A 315 14.86 -16.01 -9.18
N GLY A 316 15.05 -14.71 -9.42
CA GLY A 316 14.03 -13.87 -10.05
C GLY A 316 12.90 -13.52 -9.09
N LYS A 317 11.67 -13.91 -9.42
CA LYS A 317 10.49 -13.64 -8.59
C LYS A 317 10.53 -14.44 -7.30
N ILE A 318 10.25 -13.77 -6.20
CA ILE A 318 10.04 -14.39 -4.89
C ILE A 318 8.54 -14.42 -4.62
N ASP A 319 8.07 -15.55 -4.09
CA ASP A 319 6.68 -15.70 -3.70
C ASP A 319 6.35 -14.82 -2.49
N GLN A 320 5.31 -14.01 -2.61
CA GLN A 320 4.86 -13.10 -1.56
C GLN A 320 4.50 -13.84 -0.26
N ALA A 321 3.85 -15.01 -0.37
CA ALA A 321 3.46 -15.80 0.80
C ALA A 321 4.68 -16.27 1.60
N SER A 322 5.80 -16.60 0.94
CA SER A 322 7.05 -16.96 1.61
C SER A 322 7.63 -15.79 2.42
N VAL A 323 7.58 -14.56 1.88
CA VAL A 323 8.02 -13.35 2.60
C VAL A 323 7.14 -13.08 3.82
N VAL A 324 5.83 -13.18 3.66
CA VAL A 324 4.85 -13.02 4.76
C VAL A 324 5.06 -14.08 5.84
N ALA A 325 5.35 -15.32 5.46
CA ALA A 325 5.65 -16.40 6.40
C ALA A 325 6.91 -16.12 7.22
N LEU A 326 7.99 -15.63 6.59
CA LEU A 326 9.22 -15.22 7.28
C LEU A 326 8.96 -14.04 8.23
N ALA A 327 8.21 -13.02 7.78
CA ALA A 327 7.84 -11.90 8.62
C ALA A 327 7.06 -12.33 9.87
N ARG A 328 6.09 -13.24 9.74
CA ARG A 328 5.36 -13.83 10.88
C ARG A 328 6.29 -14.53 11.87
N ARG A 329 7.27 -15.27 11.36
CA ARG A 329 8.25 -15.99 12.22
C ARG A 329 9.13 -15.01 12.96
N PHE A 330 9.57 -13.91 12.35
CA PHE A 330 10.32 -12.87 13.04
C PHE A 330 9.50 -12.20 14.15
N LEU A 331 8.25 -11.83 13.85
CA LEU A 331 7.34 -11.27 14.86
C LEU A 331 7.12 -12.24 16.04
N ALA A 332 7.01 -13.54 15.77
CA ALA A 332 6.90 -14.57 16.80
C ALA A 332 8.16 -14.73 17.68
N MET A 333 9.34 -14.32 17.19
CA MET A 333 10.58 -14.26 17.99
C MET A 333 10.61 -13.05 18.93
N GLY A 334 9.65 -12.12 18.84
CA GLY A 334 9.55 -10.92 19.66
C GLY A 334 10.52 -9.80 19.27
N VAL A 335 10.83 -9.66 17.99
CA VAL A 335 11.71 -8.59 17.50
C VAL A 335 11.12 -7.20 17.73
N ASP A 336 11.96 -6.20 17.93
CA ASP A 336 11.54 -4.82 18.22
C ASP A 336 11.21 -4.01 16.97
N GLU A 337 11.75 -4.40 15.82
CA GLU A 337 11.51 -3.77 14.52
C GLU A 337 11.54 -4.85 13.42
N LEU A 338 10.70 -4.70 12.40
CA LEU A 338 10.66 -5.57 11.23
C LEU A 338 11.08 -4.79 10.00
N SER A 339 11.91 -5.38 9.12
CA SER A 339 12.22 -4.74 7.84
C SER A 339 12.00 -5.66 6.64
N LEU A 340 11.66 -5.06 5.49
CA LEU A 340 11.58 -5.72 4.20
C LEU A 340 12.56 -5.04 3.24
N ALA A 341 13.45 -5.82 2.63
CA ALA A 341 14.50 -5.29 1.78
C ALA A 341 14.31 -5.66 0.31
N ASP A 342 14.34 -4.64 -0.55
CA ASP A 342 14.51 -4.77 -2.00
C ASP A 342 16.02 -4.78 -2.35
N SER A 343 16.70 -5.84 -1.93
CA SER A 343 18.17 -5.94 -1.98
C SER A 343 18.76 -5.83 -3.39
N ALA A 344 17.97 -6.05 -4.43
CA ALA A 344 18.40 -6.00 -5.82
C ALA A 344 17.76 -4.85 -6.62
N GLY A 345 16.88 -4.06 -6.00
CA GLY A 345 16.10 -3.02 -6.69
C GLY A 345 15.20 -3.60 -7.77
N LEU A 346 14.57 -4.74 -7.52
CA LEU A 346 13.66 -5.45 -8.44
C LEU A 346 12.19 -5.12 -8.19
N GLY A 347 11.88 -4.52 -7.04
CA GLY A 347 10.55 -4.14 -6.65
C GLY A 347 9.95 -3.04 -7.52
N ASN A 348 8.65 -3.04 -7.64
CA ASN A 348 7.88 -1.96 -8.25
C ASN A 348 6.77 -1.47 -7.31
N PRO A 349 6.21 -0.27 -7.53
CA PRO A 349 5.24 0.34 -6.61
C PRO A 349 4.03 -0.55 -6.29
N GLN A 350 3.55 -1.35 -7.25
CA GLN A 350 2.41 -2.23 -7.02
C GLN A 350 2.78 -3.43 -6.13
N GLN A 351 3.97 -4.01 -6.31
CA GLN A 351 4.45 -5.08 -5.43
C GLN A 351 4.68 -4.57 -4.00
N ILE A 352 5.29 -3.38 -3.86
CA ILE A 352 5.47 -2.74 -2.56
C ILE A 352 4.13 -2.58 -1.85
N ARG A 353 3.14 -1.96 -2.52
CA ARG A 353 1.79 -1.78 -1.97
C ARG A 353 1.18 -3.09 -1.48
N ARG A 354 1.17 -4.13 -2.31
CA ARG A 354 0.59 -5.44 -1.97
C ARG A 354 1.29 -6.07 -0.76
N MET A 355 2.61 -6.05 -0.74
CA MET A 355 3.39 -6.61 0.37
C MET A 355 3.13 -5.87 1.67
N VAL A 356 3.12 -4.54 1.63
CA VAL A 356 2.84 -3.71 2.81
C VAL A 356 1.42 -3.95 3.33
N GLN A 357 0.42 -4.06 2.45
CA GLN A 357 -0.96 -4.35 2.84
C GLN A 357 -1.11 -5.68 3.60
N GLU A 358 -0.26 -6.67 3.32
CA GLU A 358 -0.28 -7.94 4.06
C GLU A 358 0.58 -7.92 5.33
N VAL A 359 1.75 -7.27 5.30
CA VAL A 359 2.71 -7.35 6.41
C VAL A 359 2.44 -6.30 7.49
N LEU A 360 2.03 -5.08 7.14
CA LEU A 360 1.81 -4.00 8.11
C LEU A 360 0.74 -4.34 9.16
N PRO A 361 -0.41 -4.94 8.82
CA PRO A 361 -1.38 -5.38 9.84
C PRO A 361 -0.85 -6.47 10.77
N LEU A 362 0.07 -7.32 10.29
CA LEU A 362 0.70 -8.36 11.11
C LEU A 362 1.69 -7.78 12.11
N ALA A 363 2.41 -6.73 11.72
CA ALA A 363 3.37 -6.05 12.57
C ALA A 363 2.69 -5.33 13.75
N GLY A 364 1.43 -4.90 13.61
CA GLY A 364 0.70 -4.20 14.65
C GLY A 364 1.42 -2.93 15.10
N ASN A 365 1.89 -2.90 16.35
CA ASN A 365 2.65 -1.77 16.90
C ASN A 365 4.17 -1.86 16.65
N ILE A 366 4.66 -2.95 16.06
CA ILE A 366 6.07 -3.12 15.73
C ILE A 366 6.37 -2.31 14.47
N PRO A 367 7.34 -1.38 14.49
CA PRO A 367 7.68 -0.59 13.32
C PRO A 367 8.07 -1.46 12.12
N LEU A 368 7.45 -1.19 10.97
CA LEU A 368 7.83 -1.77 9.68
C LEU A 368 8.72 -0.78 8.93
N ILE A 369 9.92 -1.21 8.59
CA ILE A 369 10.91 -0.43 7.87
C ILE A 369 11.07 -1.00 6.45
N LEU A 370 11.13 -0.15 5.43
CA LEU A 370 11.51 -0.59 4.10
C LEU A 370 12.93 -0.15 3.75
N HIS A 371 13.72 -1.12 3.31
CA HIS A 371 15.07 -0.92 2.76
C HIS A 371 14.98 -1.06 1.23
N LEU A 372 15.15 0.05 0.53
CA LEU A 372 14.91 0.12 -0.90
C LEU A 372 16.15 0.51 -1.68
N HIS A 373 16.47 -0.24 -2.73
CA HIS A 373 17.54 0.09 -3.66
C HIS A 373 17.00 0.83 -4.89
N ASP A 374 17.74 1.83 -5.35
CA ASP A 374 17.43 2.63 -6.56
C ASP A 374 18.14 2.13 -7.82
N THR A 375 18.56 0.88 -7.84
CA THR A 375 19.32 0.26 -8.95
C THR A 375 18.70 0.48 -10.32
N ARG A 376 17.36 0.56 -10.39
CA ARG A 376 16.58 0.73 -11.62
C ARG A 376 15.80 2.05 -11.68
N GLY A 377 16.11 3.00 -10.80
CA GLY A 377 15.43 4.29 -10.75
C GLY A 377 14.00 4.24 -10.22
N LEU A 378 13.62 3.17 -9.49
CA LEU A 378 12.28 3.02 -8.91
C LEU A 378 12.28 3.26 -7.39
N GLY A 379 13.41 3.57 -6.78
CA GLY A 379 13.54 3.67 -5.32
C GLY A 379 12.57 4.67 -4.71
N LEU A 380 12.55 5.92 -5.15
CA LEU A 380 11.61 6.94 -4.64
C LEU A 380 10.14 6.62 -4.96
N ALA A 381 9.86 6.01 -6.12
CA ALA A 381 8.51 5.60 -6.48
C ALA A 381 8.00 4.48 -5.56
N ASN A 382 8.87 3.52 -5.23
CA ASN A 382 8.60 2.44 -4.29
C ASN A 382 8.40 2.99 -2.86
N LEU A 383 9.23 3.93 -2.44
CA LEU A 383 9.11 4.61 -1.15
C LEU A 383 7.76 5.35 -1.04
N LEU A 384 7.37 6.09 -2.07
CA LEU A 384 6.08 6.77 -2.13
C LEU A 384 4.91 5.78 -2.06
N ALA A 385 5.00 4.64 -2.73
CA ALA A 385 3.97 3.60 -2.67
C ALA A 385 3.84 3.01 -1.25
N ALA A 386 4.96 2.77 -0.56
CA ALA A 386 4.97 2.30 0.82
C ALA A 386 4.42 3.34 1.79
N LEU A 387 4.82 4.61 1.64
CA LEU A 387 4.32 5.73 2.43
C LEU A 387 2.80 5.87 2.34
N LYS A 388 2.25 5.81 1.12
CA LYS A 388 0.80 5.80 0.87
C LYS A 388 0.09 4.55 1.42
N SER A 389 0.82 3.50 1.72
CA SER A 389 0.31 2.27 2.35
C SER A 389 0.50 2.26 3.87
N GLY A 390 0.98 3.36 4.48
CA GLY A 390 1.10 3.53 5.92
C GLY A 390 2.48 3.26 6.52
N VAL A 391 3.49 2.94 5.72
CA VAL A 391 4.88 2.83 6.21
C VAL A 391 5.46 4.22 6.41
N THR A 392 6.09 4.45 7.57
CA THR A 392 6.65 5.74 7.95
C THR A 392 8.15 5.70 8.24
N MET A 393 8.77 4.51 8.12
CA MET A 393 10.21 4.34 8.39
C MET A 393 10.91 3.73 7.18
N PHE A 394 12.03 4.32 6.77
CA PHE A 394 12.75 3.93 5.57
C PHE A 394 14.25 3.97 5.81
N ASP A 395 14.95 2.92 5.35
CA ASP A 395 16.39 2.95 5.23
C ASP A 395 16.80 3.81 4.04
N THR A 396 17.75 4.69 4.27
CA THR A 396 18.32 5.58 3.26
C THR A 396 19.84 5.68 3.46
N SER A 397 20.54 6.13 2.45
CA SER A 397 21.99 6.31 2.51
C SER A 397 22.37 7.68 1.98
N PHE A 398 23.13 8.46 2.77
CA PHE A 398 23.64 9.73 2.28
C PHE A 398 24.47 9.53 1.01
N GLY A 399 24.33 10.44 0.06
CA GLY A 399 24.94 10.30 -1.26
C GLY A 399 24.36 9.16 -2.12
N GLY A 400 23.39 8.39 -1.64
CA GLY A 400 22.91 7.17 -2.30
C GLY A 400 23.96 6.06 -2.35
N LEU A 401 24.90 6.06 -1.42
CA LEU A 401 25.92 5.02 -1.29
C LEU A 401 25.29 3.64 -1.11
N GLY A 402 25.94 2.61 -1.65
CA GLY A 402 25.59 1.23 -1.36
C GLY A 402 25.51 0.32 -2.57
N GLY A 403 25.08 -0.87 -2.25
CA GLY A 403 24.95 -1.99 -3.17
C GLY A 403 25.32 -3.29 -2.46
N CYS A 404 24.75 -4.42 -2.86
CA CYS A 404 25.08 -5.70 -2.26
C CYS A 404 26.31 -6.32 -2.95
N PRO A 405 27.39 -6.70 -2.21
CA PRO A 405 28.57 -7.32 -2.81
C PRO A 405 28.26 -8.66 -3.49
N PHE A 406 27.21 -9.33 -3.05
CA PHE A 406 26.79 -10.64 -3.56
C PHE A 406 25.73 -10.54 -4.69
N ILE A 407 25.32 -9.31 -5.07
CA ILE A 407 24.30 -9.11 -6.11
C ILE A 407 24.94 -8.30 -7.26
N PRO A 408 25.14 -8.92 -8.43
CA PRO A 408 25.70 -8.23 -9.59
C PRO A 408 24.88 -6.97 -9.95
N SER A 409 25.57 -5.87 -10.21
CA SER A 409 24.98 -4.60 -10.65
C SER A 409 23.99 -3.93 -9.67
N ALA A 410 23.86 -4.39 -8.42
CA ALA A 410 23.09 -3.67 -7.41
C ALA A 410 23.81 -2.36 -7.08
N LYS A 411 23.23 -1.24 -7.47
CA LYS A 411 23.77 0.11 -7.24
C LYS A 411 22.86 0.85 -6.29
N GLY A 412 23.45 1.45 -5.25
CA GLY A 412 22.87 2.49 -4.44
C GLY A 412 21.55 2.19 -3.70
N ASN A 413 21.56 2.58 -2.45
CA ASN A 413 20.34 2.77 -1.69
C ASN A 413 19.59 4.00 -2.21
N VAL A 414 18.31 4.15 -1.84
CA VAL A 414 17.63 5.45 -1.95
C VAL A 414 18.44 6.48 -1.16
N ALA A 415 18.74 7.62 -1.79
CA ALA A 415 19.54 8.65 -1.15
C ALA A 415 18.78 9.37 -0.04
N THR A 416 19.45 9.62 1.09
CA THR A 416 18.84 10.30 2.26
C THR A 416 18.37 11.70 1.89
N GLU A 417 19.23 12.49 1.24
CA GLU A 417 18.90 13.87 0.84
C GLU A 417 17.81 13.92 -0.25
N ASP A 418 17.83 13.06 -1.26
CA ASP A 418 16.81 13.00 -2.29
C ASP A 418 15.44 12.60 -1.69
N THR A 419 15.46 11.64 -0.76
CA THR A 419 14.27 11.18 -0.04
C THR A 419 13.71 12.26 0.87
N ALA A 420 14.56 12.88 1.71
CA ALA A 420 14.12 13.93 2.63
C ALA A 420 13.58 15.14 1.86
N HIS A 421 14.20 15.51 0.73
CA HIS A 421 13.68 16.55 -0.17
C HIS A 421 12.27 16.22 -0.67
N MET A 422 12.08 15.03 -1.24
CA MET A 422 10.75 14.61 -1.72
C MET A 422 9.70 14.68 -0.60
N LEU A 423 10.03 14.21 0.60
CA LEU A 423 9.12 14.22 1.74
C LEU A 423 8.79 15.65 2.19
N HIS A 424 9.80 16.53 2.26
CA HIS A 424 9.61 17.95 2.63
C HIS A 424 8.72 18.70 1.63
N GLU A 425 8.93 18.50 0.33
CA GLU A 425 8.07 19.06 -0.73
C GLU A 425 6.61 18.55 -0.65
N MET A 426 6.41 17.37 -0.08
CA MET A 426 5.08 16.82 0.21
C MET A 426 4.49 17.27 1.55
N GLY A 427 5.19 18.14 2.31
CA GLY A 427 4.76 18.62 3.62
C GLY A 427 4.98 17.63 4.76
N ILE A 428 5.79 16.57 4.54
CA ILE A 428 6.08 15.54 5.53
C ILE A 428 7.36 15.88 6.28
N GLN A 429 7.27 15.97 7.59
CA GLN A 429 8.41 16.32 8.43
C GLN A 429 9.30 15.10 8.68
N THR A 430 10.59 15.24 8.42
CA THR A 430 11.61 14.24 8.75
C THR A 430 12.52 14.70 9.89
N GLY A 431 12.60 15.99 10.15
CA GLY A 431 13.53 16.60 11.09
C GLY A 431 14.96 16.64 10.58
N ILE A 432 15.21 16.38 9.29
CA ILE A 432 16.54 16.31 8.69
C ILE A 432 16.94 17.64 8.05
N ASP A 433 18.14 18.09 8.34
CA ASP A 433 18.79 19.24 7.68
C ASP A 433 19.44 18.78 6.37
N LEU A 434 18.79 19.11 5.27
CA LEU A 434 19.22 18.74 3.91
C LEU A 434 20.60 19.30 3.56
N ALA A 435 20.91 20.54 3.96
CA ALA A 435 22.18 21.19 3.63
C ALA A 435 23.35 20.46 4.31
N GLN A 436 23.18 20.04 5.57
CA GLN A 436 24.19 19.30 6.29
C GLN A 436 24.41 17.91 5.68
N VAL A 437 23.35 17.16 5.33
CA VAL A 437 23.48 15.85 4.68
C VAL A 437 24.16 15.99 3.32
N ALA A 438 23.74 16.95 2.50
CA ALA A 438 24.35 17.23 1.20
C ALA A 438 25.86 17.58 1.31
N ALA A 439 26.25 18.35 2.33
CA ALA A 439 27.65 18.66 2.58
C ALA A 439 28.46 17.40 2.94
N LEU A 440 27.88 16.47 3.72
CA LEU A 440 28.51 15.19 4.03
C LEU A 440 28.64 14.32 2.77
N SER A 441 27.65 14.29 1.90
CA SER A 441 27.69 13.56 0.64
C SER A 441 28.80 14.08 -0.27
N ARG A 442 28.94 15.40 -0.43
CA ARG A 442 30.07 16.01 -1.17
C ARG A 442 31.44 15.68 -0.56
N GLN A 443 31.55 15.70 0.77
CA GLN A 443 32.78 15.34 1.44
C GLN A 443 33.12 13.86 1.18
N MET A 444 32.15 12.98 1.20
CA MET A 444 32.37 11.56 0.91
C MET A 444 32.73 11.32 -0.56
N GLU A 445 32.14 12.06 -1.53
CA GLU A 445 32.57 12.03 -2.94
C GLU A 445 34.08 12.33 -3.07
N ASN A 446 34.54 13.37 -2.38
CA ASN A 446 35.98 13.74 -2.38
C ASN A 446 36.86 12.65 -1.74
N LEU A 447 36.40 12.04 -0.64
CA LEU A 447 37.13 10.97 0.04
C LEU A 447 37.24 9.69 -0.81
N LEU A 448 36.18 9.37 -1.54
CA LEU A 448 36.12 8.19 -2.41
C LEU A 448 36.66 8.43 -3.82
N GLY A 449 36.88 9.69 -4.20
CA GLY A 449 37.35 10.08 -5.54
C GLY A 449 36.39 9.69 -6.66
N LYS A 450 35.09 9.63 -6.39
CA LYS A 450 34.06 9.25 -7.37
C LYS A 450 32.75 10.00 -7.12
N GLU A 451 31.94 10.16 -8.16
CA GLU A 451 30.59 10.71 -8.05
C GLU A 451 29.66 9.75 -7.31
N LEU A 452 28.82 10.28 -6.41
CA LEU A 452 27.77 9.56 -5.73
C LEU A 452 26.43 9.66 -6.49
N PRO A 453 25.55 8.64 -6.40
CA PRO A 453 24.34 8.58 -7.20
C PRO A 453 23.23 9.56 -6.80
N ALA A 454 23.25 10.13 -5.59
CA ALA A 454 22.30 11.14 -5.17
C ALA A 454 22.32 12.37 -6.08
N LYS A 455 21.22 13.08 -6.16
CA LYS A 455 21.07 14.24 -7.05
C LYS A 455 21.11 15.55 -6.31
N LEU A 456 20.44 15.61 -5.16
CA LEU A 456 20.22 16.87 -4.43
C LEU A 456 21.51 17.49 -3.89
N HIS A 457 22.49 16.69 -3.44
CA HIS A 457 23.73 17.21 -2.85
C HIS A 457 24.57 18.09 -3.81
N ARG A 458 24.26 18.06 -5.12
CA ARG A 458 24.90 18.93 -6.12
C ARG A 458 24.14 20.23 -6.36
N LEU A 459 22.92 20.35 -5.82
CA LEU A 459 22.01 21.47 -6.06
C LEU A 459 21.87 22.40 -4.84
N VAL A 460 22.30 21.96 -3.66
CA VAL A 460 22.18 22.68 -2.38
C VAL A 460 23.52 22.89 -1.71
#